data_1fc6f5e822a1d7151de11f0649605a4a
#
_entry.id   1fc6f5e822a1d7151de11f0649605a4a
#
_cell.length_a   1.000
_cell.length_b   1.000
_cell.length_c   1.000
_cell.angle_alpha   90.00
_cell.angle_beta   90.00
_cell.angle_gamma   90.00
#
_symmetry.space_group_name_H-M   'P 1'
#
loop_
_entity.id
_entity.type
_entity.pdbx_description
1 polymer ?
#
loop_
_entity_poly.entity_id
_entity_poly.type
_entity_poly.pdbx_seq_one_letter_code
_entity_poly.pdbx_strand_id
1 'polypeptide(L)'
;INWKATAKRGQLLVNLHEATLALKVAVVLDLEGLGVQQADLLNEEAVRIACTLCVRLLEAGIKVSAYSNGLDVHSGQPMALPEVSGPGSVLALRKAFACALAANGLEPIEGFFPSGEGQRDENSLLCVLVTRDQRESRARAFAQRAGQREWLQIIPYRDEYEEMPQFGTVRRLYWEV
;
A
#
# COMPACT_ATOMS: atom_id res chain seq x y z
N ILE A 1 21.60 0.44 30.73
CA ILE A 1 21.29 0.97 32.09
C ILE A 1 21.78 2.40 32.16
N ASN A 2 20.92 3.31 32.58
CA ASN A 2 21.29 4.71 32.79
C ASN A 2 21.76 4.90 34.23
N TRP A 3 23.04 4.67 34.49
CA TRP A 3 23.63 4.72 35.81
C TRP A 3 23.46 6.08 36.52
N LYS A 4 23.53 7.18 35.76
CA LYS A 4 23.39 8.53 36.29
C LYS A 4 21.96 8.82 36.79
N ALA A 5 20.95 8.35 36.06
CA ALA A 5 19.55 8.50 36.46
C ALA A 5 19.18 7.48 37.56
N THR A 6 19.73 6.27 37.54
CA THR A 6 19.58 5.26 38.58
C THR A 6 20.10 5.75 39.93
N ALA A 7 21.30 6.35 39.95
CA ALA A 7 21.88 6.90 41.17
C ALA A 7 21.07 8.04 41.78
N LYS A 8 20.41 8.87 40.91
CA LYS A 8 19.62 10.03 41.35
C LYS A 8 18.23 9.65 41.87
N ARG A 9 17.65 8.51 41.43
CA ARG A 9 16.29 8.07 41.80
C ARG A 9 16.24 6.83 42.69
N GLY A 10 17.38 6.20 42.94
CA GLY A 10 17.44 4.97 43.74
C GLY A 10 16.70 3.76 43.14
N GLN A 11 16.29 3.85 41.88
CA GLN A 11 15.62 2.80 41.16
C GLN A 11 16.37 2.52 39.84
N LEU A 12 16.48 1.20 39.51
CA LEU A 12 17.17 0.79 38.29
C LEU A 12 16.44 1.39 37.04
N LEU A 13 17.07 2.33 36.37
CA LEU A 13 16.56 2.95 35.15
C LEU A 13 17.34 2.40 33.94
N VAL A 14 16.63 1.77 33.06
CA VAL A 14 17.14 1.30 31.77
C VAL A 14 16.74 2.32 30.70
N ASN A 15 17.69 2.81 29.91
CA ASN A 15 17.36 3.49 28.69
C ASN A 15 16.76 2.44 27.74
N LEU A 16 15.45 2.39 27.67
CA LEU A 16 14.78 1.79 26.54
C LEU A 16 15.03 2.72 25.34
N HIS A 17 16.10 2.46 24.61
CA HIS A 17 16.14 2.88 23.23
C HIS A 17 15.11 1.97 22.49
N GLU A 18 13.85 2.35 22.54
CA GLU A 18 12.99 2.02 21.45
C GLU A 18 13.64 2.72 20.24
N ALA A 19 14.37 1.96 19.44
CA ALA A 19 14.53 2.30 18.07
C ALA A 19 13.09 2.36 17.54
N THR A 20 12.53 3.57 17.52
CA THR A 20 11.28 3.84 16.84
C THR A 20 11.64 3.67 15.36
N LEU A 21 11.68 2.42 14.91
CA LEU A 21 11.69 2.10 13.50
C LEU A 21 10.45 2.81 12.96
N ALA A 22 10.66 3.88 12.24
CA ALA A 22 9.56 4.62 11.64
C ALA A 22 8.88 3.65 10.67
N LEU A 23 7.79 3.03 11.14
CA LEU A 23 7.01 2.07 10.37
C LEU A 23 6.65 2.72 9.03
N LYS A 24 6.95 2.03 7.95
CA LYS A 24 6.62 2.45 6.60
C LYS A 24 5.79 1.39 5.92
N VAL A 25 4.71 1.80 5.28
CA VAL A 25 3.81 0.92 4.50
C VAL A 25 3.79 1.41 3.06
N ALA A 26 4.00 0.50 2.12
CA ALA A 26 3.82 0.77 0.70
C ALA A 26 2.41 0.33 0.28
N VAL A 27 1.61 1.26 -0.22
CA VAL A 27 0.29 0.99 -0.79
C VAL A 27 0.38 1.08 -2.30
N VAL A 28 0.01 0.00 -2.96
CA VAL A 28 0.07 -0.15 -4.42
C VAL A 28 -1.34 -0.34 -4.94
N LEU A 29 -1.79 0.59 -5.77
CA LEU A 29 -3.11 0.56 -6.40
C LEU A 29 -2.97 0.14 -7.86
N ASP A 30 -3.58 -0.97 -8.21
CA ASP A 30 -3.61 -1.50 -9.58
C ASP A 30 -5.00 -1.27 -10.18
N LEU A 31 -5.05 -0.42 -11.20
CA LEU A 31 -6.26 0.01 -11.90
C LEU A 31 -6.37 -0.59 -13.31
N GLU A 32 -5.62 -1.64 -13.63
CA GLU A 32 -5.70 -2.27 -14.95
C GLU A 32 -7.14 -2.72 -15.26
N GLY A 33 -7.63 -2.26 -16.41
CA GLY A 33 -8.96 -2.61 -16.90
C GLY A 33 -9.04 -4.05 -17.38
N LEU A 34 -9.90 -4.88 -16.80
CA LEU A 34 -10.12 -6.26 -17.21
C LEU A 34 -11.32 -6.42 -18.17
N GLY A 35 -11.79 -5.34 -18.78
CA GLY A 35 -12.84 -5.39 -19.82
C GLY A 35 -14.25 -5.74 -19.33
N VAL A 36 -14.53 -5.70 -18.03
CA VAL A 36 -15.84 -6.08 -17.43
C VAL A 36 -16.73 -4.85 -17.26
N GLN A 37 -18.02 -4.98 -17.52
CA GLN A 37 -19.01 -3.89 -17.46
C GLN A 37 -19.12 -3.14 -16.12
N GLN A 38 -18.66 -3.73 -15.02
CA GLN A 38 -18.65 -3.12 -13.67
C GLN A 38 -17.28 -2.63 -13.24
N ALA A 39 -16.34 -2.55 -14.18
CA ALA A 39 -14.97 -2.14 -13.93
C ALA A 39 -14.86 -0.81 -13.19
N ASP A 40 -15.68 0.16 -13.56
CA ASP A 40 -15.58 1.53 -13.05
C ASP A 40 -15.90 1.61 -11.55
N LEU A 41 -16.97 0.95 -11.10
CA LEU A 41 -17.36 0.95 -9.68
C LEU A 41 -16.31 0.27 -8.79
N LEU A 42 -15.78 -0.88 -9.23
CA LEU A 42 -14.75 -1.59 -8.46
C LEU A 42 -13.41 -0.86 -8.48
N ASN A 43 -13.08 -0.17 -9.58
CA ASN A 43 -11.90 0.69 -9.64
C ASN A 43 -12.05 1.91 -8.72
N GLU A 44 -13.21 2.58 -8.72
CA GLU A 44 -13.47 3.68 -7.79
C GLU A 44 -13.37 3.23 -6.33
N GLU A 45 -13.89 2.05 -6.02
CA GLU A 45 -13.78 1.50 -4.66
C GLU A 45 -12.33 1.14 -4.32
N ALA A 46 -11.57 0.57 -5.25
CA ALA A 46 -10.14 0.33 -5.06
C ALA A 46 -9.38 1.64 -4.76
N VAL A 47 -9.67 2.73 -5.48
CA VAL A 47 -9.12 4.05 -5.21
C VAL A 47 -9.50 4.54 -3.81
N ARG A 48 -10.78 4.39 -3.41
CA ARG A 48 -11.26 4.79 -2.09
C ARG A 48 -10.57 4.01 -0.98
N ILE A 49 -10.44 2.69 -1.13
CA ILE A 49 -9.76 1.81 -0.18
C ILE A 49 -8.31 2.24 -0.04
N ALA A 50 -7.56 2.35 -1.15
CA ALA A 50 -6.15 2.71 -1.13
C ALA A 50 -5.92 4.10 -0.51
N CYS A 51 -6.70 5.10 -0.92
CA CYS A 51 -6.64 6.45 -0.37
C CYS A 51 -6.95 6.48 1.13
N THR A 52 -8.04 5.82 1.55
CA THR A 52 -8.46 5.77 2.96
C THR A 52 -7.40 5.08 3.81
N LEU A 53 -6.86 3.95 3.35
CA LEU A 53 -5.78 3.25 4.04
C LEU A 53 -4.57 4.15 4.25
N CYS A 54 -4.11 4.83 3.20
CA CYS A 54 -2.99 5.76 3.29
C CYS A 54 -3.25 6.89 4.29
N VAL A 55 -4.44 7.49 4.27
CA VAL A 55 -4.83 8.55 5.21
C VAL A 55 -4.81 8.04 6.66
N ARG A 56 -5.39 6.87 6.92
CA ARG A 56 -5.40 6.27 8.27
C ARG A 56 -4.00 5.92 8.77
N LEU A 57 -3.13 5.43 7.91
CA LEU A 57 -1.73 5.18 8.26
C LEU A 57 -1.01 6.48 8.63
N LEU A 58 -1.20 7.55 7.86
CA LEU A 58 -0.62 8.87 8.16
C LEU A 58 -1.17 9.46 9.48
N GLU A 59 -2.46 9.32 9.75
CA GLU A 59 -3.08 9.73 11.01
C GLU A 59 -2.51 8.95 12.21
N ALA A 60 -2.14 7.68 12.00
CA ALA A 60 -1.46 6.84 13.00
C ALA A 60 0.04 7.13 13.13
N GLY A 61 0.59 8.11 12.40
CA GLY A 61 2.00 8.46 12.43
C GLY A 61 2.91 7.52 11.62
N ILE A 62 2.32 6.66 10.79
CA ILE A 62 3.03 5.71 9.93
C ILE A 62 3.38 6.39 8.61
N LYS A 63 4.63 6.26 8.17
CA LYS A 63 5.04 6.74 6.84
C LYS A 63 4.42 5.89 5.75
N VAL A 64 4.03 6.53 4.65
CA VAL A 64 3.39 5.86 3.51
C VAL A 64 4.17 6.12 2.23
N SER A 65 4.31 5.10 1.41
CA SER A 65 4.61 5.23 -0.02
C SER A 65 3.36 4.81 -0.79
N ALA A 66 2.98 5.56 -1.80
CA ALA A 66 1.81 5.22 -2.62
C ALA A 66 2.19 5.19 -4.10
N TYR A 67 1.79 4.13 -4.78
CA TYR A 67 2.05 3.91 -6.20
C TYR A 67 0.80 3.43 -6.91
N SER A 68 0.61 3.83 -8.16
CA SER A 68 -0.45 3.29 -9.00
C SER A 68 -0.04 3.30 -10.47
N ASN A 69 -0.49 2.30 -11.22
CA ASN A 69 -0.43 2.33 -12.68
C ASN A 69 -1.48 3.27 -13.29
N GLY A 70 -2.47 3.72 -12.51
CA GLY A 70 -3.39 4.76 -12.94
C GLY A 70 -2.64 6.01 -13.38
N LEU A 71 -3.01 6.53 -14.56
CA LEU A 71 -2.34 7.68 -15.14
C LEU A 71 -2.84 8.96 -14.51
N ASP A 72 -1.94 9.79 -14.02
CA ASP A 72 -2.27 11.12 -13.54
C ASP A 72 -2.82 11.98 -14.68
N VAL A 73 -4.00 12.54 -14.47
CA VAL A 73 -4.76 13.31 -15.47
C VAL A 73 -4.00 14.51 -16.03
N HIS A 74 -3.02 15.04 -15.32
CA HIS A 74 -2.25 16.21 -15.73
C HIS A 74 -0.93 15.85 -16.40
N SER A 75 -0.23 14.85 -15.88
CA SER A 75 1.10 14.45 -16.36
C SER A 75 1.08 13.29 -17.36
N GLY A 76 0.00 12.48 -17.36
CA GLY A 76 -0.08 11.25 -18.13
C GLY A 76 0.90 10.17 -17.67
N GLN A 77 1.48 10.32 -16.49
CA GLN A 77 2.43 9.34 -15.91
C GLN A 77 1.79 8.53 -14.79
N PRO A 78 2.26 7.32 -14.53
CA PRO A 78 1.84 6.55 -13.37
C PRO A 78 2.04 7.32 -12.07
N MET A 79 1.09 7.19 -11.12
CA MET A 79 1.19 7.87 -9.84
C MET A 79 2.31 7.27 -8.99
N ALA A 80 3.21 8.13 -8.50
CA ALA A 80 4.28 7.73 -7.58
C ALA A 80 4.49 8.78 -6.48
N LEU A 81 4.26 8.35 -5.22
CA LEU A 81 4.56 9.10 -4.01
C LEU A 81 5.52 8.26 -3.16
N PRO A 82 6.85 8.42 -3.31
CA PRO A 82 7.84 7.50 -2.74
C PRO A 82 7.93 7.56 -1.21
N GLU A 83 7.64 8.69 -0.62
CA GLU A 83 7.48 8.82 0.83
C GLU A 83 6.57 10.01 1.18
N VAL A 84 5.59 9.73 2.02
CA VAL A 84 4.65 10.73 2.55
C VAL A 84 4.58 10.54 4.06
N SER A 85 4.66 11.64 4.80
CA SER A 85 4.61 11.62 6.26
C SER A 85 3.89 12.85 6.82
N GLY A 86 3.24 12.64 7.96
CA GLY A 86 2.55 13.68 8.71
C GLY A 86 1.22 14.14 8.13
N PRO A 87 0.37 14.79 8.94
CA PRO A 87 -1.00 15.16 8.58
C PRO A 87 -1.08 16.22 7.48
N GLY A 88 -0.06 17.06 7.31
CA GLY A 88 -0.02 18.06 6.24
C GLY A 88 0.02 17.46 4.82
N SER A 89 0.40 16.20 4.69
CA SER A 89 0.50 15.51 3.41
C SER A 89 -0.82 14.89 2.93
N VAL A 90 -1.85 14.85 3.76
CA VAL A 90 -3.14 14.19 3.46
C VAL A 90 -3.81 14.79 2.22
N LEU A 91 -3.78 16.13 2.08
CA LEU A 91 -4.39 16.78 0.92
C LEU A 91 -3.67 16.43 -0.38
N ALA A 92 -2.35 16.43 -0.38
CA ALA A 92 -1.54 16.06 -1.56
C ALA A 92 -1.78 14.59 -1.95
N LEU A 93 -1.86 13.72 -0.97
CA LEU A 93 -2.15 12.30 -1.17
C LEU A 93 -3.55 12.10 -1.76
N ARG A 94 -4.58 12.73 -1.20
CA ARG A 94 -5.96 12.67 -1.74
C ARG A 94 -6.03 13.19 -3.17
N LYS A 95 -5.34 14.28 -3.46
CA LYS A 95 -5.27 14.84 -4.83
C LYS A 95 -4.62 13.85 -5.79
N ALA A 96 -3.53 13.21 -5.41
CA ALA A 96 -2.85 12.24 -6.27
C ALA A 96 -3.77 11.04 -6.61
N PHE A 97 -4.47 10.48 -5.62
CA PHE A 97 -5.44 9.40 -5.87
C PHE A 97 -6.64 9.86 -6.71
N ALA A 98 -7.15 11.08 -6.50
CA ALA A 98 -8.25 11.62 -7.29
C ALA A 98 -7.89 11.89 -8.76
N CYS A 99 -6.60 12.07 -9.03
CA CYS A 99 -6.09 12.30 -10.40
C CYS A 99 -5.67 11.00 -11.11
N ALA A 100 -5.62 9.86 -10.42
CA ALA A 100 -5.23 8.58 -11.00
C ALA A 100 -6.40 7.96 -11.79
N LEU A 101 -6.28 7.91 -13.12
CA LEU A 101 -7.31 7.37 -14.01
C LEU A 101 -7.05 5.92 -14.36
N ALA A 102 -8.10 5.11 -14.28
CA ALA A 102 -8.10 3.76 -14.81
C ALA A 102 -8.13 3.78 -16.35
N ALA A 103 -7.41 2.87 -16.98
CA ALA A 103 -7.41 2.69 -18.43
C ALA A 103 -7.14 1.23 -18.80
N ASN A 104 -7.30 0.90 -20.08
CA ASN A 104 -6.83 -0.38 -20.61
C ASN A 104 -5.36 -0.26 -21.00
N GLY A 105 -4.60 -1.35 -20.82
CA GLY A 105 -3.19 -1.39 -21.22
C GLY A 105 -2.27 -0.54 -20.35
N LEU A 106 -2.62 -0.37 -19.09
CA LEU A 106 -1.75 0.28 -18.10
C LEU A 106 -0.46 -0.52 -17.88
N GLU A 107 0.57 0.15 -17.41
CA GLU A 107 1.82 -0.51 -17.06
C GLU A 107 1.60 -1.66 -16.06
N PRO A 108 2.27 -2.82 -16.24
CA PRO A 108 2.24 -3.88 -15.26
C PRO A 108 2.96 -3.45 -13.96
N ILE A 109 2.73 -4.21 -12.89
CA ILE A 109 3.29 -3.90 -11.55
C ILE A 109 4.81 -3.64 -11.60
N GLU A 110 5.52 -4.35 -12.45
CA GLU A 110 6.96 -4.23 -12.64
C GLU A 110 7.40 -2.85 -13.14
N GLY A 111 6.54 -2.15 -13.87
CA GLY A 111 6.83 -0.85 -14.44
C GLY A 111 6.62 0.33 -13.47
N PHE A 112 5.64 0.22 -12.57
CA PHE A 112 5.27 1.35 -11.70
C PHE A 112 5.57 1.13 -10.20
N PHE A 113 5.76 -0.10 -9.76
CA PHE A 113 6.10 -0.40 -8.37
C PHE A 113 7.58 -0.78 -8.23
N PRO A 114 8.38 0.00 -7.47
CA PRO A 114 9.80 -0.26 -7.31
C PRO A 114 10.09 -1.62 -6.67
N SER A 115 11.10 -2.34 -7.18
CA SER A 115 11.55 -3.60 -6.59
C SER A 115 12.05 -3.40 -5.16
N GLY A 116 11.73 -4.35 -4.30
CA GLY A 116 12.30 -4.45 -2.96
C GLY A 116 13.69 -5.10 -2.92
N GLU A 117 14.21 -5.56 -4.08
CA GLU A 117 15.52 -6.18 -4.17
C GLU A 117 16.63 -5.15 -3.97
N GLY A 118 17.53 -5.43 -3.04
CA GLY A 118 18.68 -4.56 -2.76
C GLY A 118 18.41 -3.38 -1.84
N GLN A 119 17.16 -2.99 -1.61
CA GLN A 119 16.80 -2.09 -0.54
C GLN A 119 16.59 -2.89 0.75
N ARG A 120 17.65 -3.03 1.52
CA ARG A 120 17.53 -3.28 2.96
C ARG A 120 16.98 -2.00 3.61
N ASP A 121 15.80 -1.60 3.18
CA ASP A 121 15.02 -0.60 3.87
C ASP A 121 14.46 -1.32 5.12
N GLU A 122 15.28 -1.40 6.15
CA GLU A 122 14.98 -2.03 7.44
C GLU A 122 13.67 -1.49 8.04
N ASN A 123 13.12 -0.42 7.45
CA ASN A 123 11.95 0.30 7.91
C ASN A 123 10.68 0.01 7.11
N SER A 124 10.75 -0.68 5.96
CA SER A 124 9.55 -0.96 5.16
C SER A 124 9.00 -2.34 5.52
N LEU A 125 7.98 -2.38 6.37
CA LEU A 125 7.48 -3.61 6.96
C LEU A 125 6.39 -4.30 6.14
N LEU A 126 5.57 -3.55 5.41
CA LEU A 126 4.39 -4.08 4.76
C LEU A 126 4.17 -3.44 3.39
N CYS A 127 3.81 -4.27 2.41
CA CYS A 127 3.27 -3.85 1.12
C CYS A 127 1.81 -4.25 1.01
N VAL A 128 0.95 -3.33 0.61
CA VAL A 128 -0.48 -3.60 0.40
C VAL A 128 -0.81 -3.37 -1.06
N LEU A 129 -1.25 -4.43 -1.74
CA LEU A 129 -1.80 -4.34 -3.09
C LEU A 129 -3.31 -4.18 -2.98
N VAL A 130 -3.84 -3.12 -3.57
CA VAL A 130 -5.29 -2.93 -3.76
C VAL A 130 -5.57 -3.10 -5.25
N THR A 131 -6.31 -4.13 -5.62
CA THR A 131 -6.64 -4.45 -7.01
C THR A 131 -7.92 -5.27 -7.07
N ARG A 132 -8.71 -5.08 -8.11
CA ARG A 132 -9.82 -5.96 -8.45
C ARG A 132 -9.39 -7.24 -9.20
N ASP A 133 -8.13 -7.28 -9.65
CA ASP A 133 -7.60 -8.44 -10.36
C ASP A 133 -7.28 -9.58 -9.40
N GLN A 134 -8.05 -10.65 -9.50
CA GLN A 134 -7.92 -11.84 -8.64
C GLN A 134 -6.95 -12.88 -9.22
N ARG A 135 -6.43 -12.68 -10.44
CA ARG A 135 -5.53 -13.64 -11.09
C ARG A 135 -4.28 -13.89 -10.24
N GLU A 136 -3.90 -15.15 -10.14
CA GLU A 136 -2.69 -15.54 -9.40
C GLU A 136 -1.41 -14.93 -10.00
N SER A 137 -1.38 -14.74 -11.32
CA SER A 137 -0.28 -14.05 -11.99
C SER A 137 -0.03 -12.65 -11.45
N ARG A 138 -1.08 -11.89 -11.15
CA ARG A 138 -0.98 -10.56 -10.55
C ARG A 138 -0.40 -10.63 -9.14
N ALA A 139 -0.91 -11.54 -8.33
CA ALA A 139 -0.40 -11.75 -6.98
C ALA A 139 1.08 -12.17 -6.98
N ARG A 140 1.49 -13.04 -7.90
CA ARG A 140 2.90 -13.46 -8.06
C ARG A 140 3.80 -12.30 -8.48
N ALA A 141 3.40 -11.50 -9.48
CA ALA A 141 4.15 -10.33 -9.90
C ALA A 141 4.36 -9.34 -8.74
N PHE A 142 3.29 -9.11 -7.96
CA PHE A 142 3.39 -8.28 -6.77
C PHE A 142 4.32 -8.87 -5.71
N ALA A 143 4.21 -10.17 -5.41
CA ALA A 143 5.07 -10.84 -4.45
C ALA A 143 6.56 -10.74 -4.84
N GLN A 144 6.88 -10.91 -6.13
CA GLN A 144 8.24 -10.73 -6.63
C GLN A 144 8.75 -9.31 -6.39
N ARG A 145 7.92 -8.29 -6.65
CA ARG A 145 8.29 -6.88 -6.40
C ARG A 145 8.36 -6.53 -4.93
N ALA A 146 7.52 -7.11 -4.09
CA ALA A 146 7.59 -6.96 -2.65
C ALA A 146 8.89 -7.54 -2.07
N GLY A 147 9.44 -8.59 -2.70
CA GLY A 147 10.68 -9.23 -2.27
C GLY A 147 10.49 -9.93 -0.91
N GLN A 148 11.34 -9.59 0.06
CA GLN A 148 11.26 -10.16 1.42
C GLN A 148 10.28 -9.45 2.36
N ARG A 149 9.63 -8.36 1.91
CA ARG A 149 8.67 -7.63 2.72
C ARG A 149 7.39 -8.44 2.90
N GLU A 150 6.75 -8.30 4.04
CA GLU A 150 5.39 -8.81 4.20
C GLU A 150 4.44 -8.10 3.23
N TRP A 151 3.42 -8.81 2.75
CA TRP A 151 2.46 -8.23 1.85
C TRP A 151 1.04 -8.77 2.04
N LEU A 152 0.07 -7.95 1.65
CA LEU A 152 -1.35 -8.21 1.73
C LEU A 152 -2.01 -7.76 0.42
N GLN A 153 -2.98 -8.53 -0.08
CA GLN A 153 -3.82 -8.12 -1.20
C GLN A 153 -5.23 -7.78 -0.69
N ILE A 154 -5.75 -6.61 -1.06
CA ILE A 154 -7.13 -6.20 -0.80
C ILE A 154 -7.86 -6.18 -2.14
N ILE A 155 -8.99 -6.89 -2.19
CA ILE A 155 -9.79 -7.07 -3.39
C ILE A 155 -11.19 -6.52 -3.14
N PRO A 156 -11.59 -5.39 -3.77
CA PRO A 156 -12.98 -4.98 -3.81
C PRO A 156 -13.78 -5.95 -4.66
N TYR A 157 -14.92 -6.42 -4.16
CA TYR A 157 -15.79 -7.37 -4.87
C TYR A 157 -17.27 -7.06 -4.61
N ARG A 158 -18.14 -7.59 -5.46
CA ARG A 158 -19.58 -7.65 -5.26
C ARG A 158 -20.05 -9.08 -5.26
N ASP A 159 -20.87 -9.42 -4.30
CA ASP A 159 -21.33 -10.79 -4.01
C ASP A 159 -22.19 -11.42 -5.14
N GLU A 160 -22.70 -10.62 -6.07
CA GLU A 160 -23.69 -11.09 -7.05
C GLU A 160 -23.13 -12.01 -8.16
N TYR A 161 -21.79 -12.12 -8.35
CA TYR A 161 -21.26 -12.73 -9.58
C TYR A 161 -19.96 -13.54 -9.47
N GLU A 162 -19.30 -13.68 -8.34
CA GLU A 162 -18.02 -14.37 -8.30
C GLU A 162 -17.88 -15.36 -7.14
N GLU A 163 -17.72 -16.66 -7.48
CA GLU A 163 -17.17 -17.62 -6.53
C GLU A 163 -15.78 -17.12 -6.09
N MET A 164 -15.61 -16.85 -4.79
CA MET A 164 -14.33 -16.43 -4.25
C MET A 164 -13.29 -17.53 -4.41
N PRO A 165 -12.26 -17.37 -5.23
CA PRO A 165 -11.23 -18.39 -5.37
C PRO A 165 -10.45 -18.49 -4.05
N GLN A 166 -10.49 -19.64 -3.42
CA GLN A 166 -9.66 -19.97 -2.27
C GLN A 166 -8.24 -20.32 -2.75
N PHE A 167 -7.31 -19.38 -2.62
CA PHE A 167 -5.90 -19.61 -2.93
C PHE A 167 -5.07 -19.73 -1.63
N GLY A 168 -4.41 -20.87 -1.45
CA GLY A 168 -3.92 -21.40 -0.19
C GLY A 168 -2.79 -20.67 0.55
N THR A 169 -2.12 -19.64 0.05
CA THR A 169 -0.97 -19.03 0.74
C THR A 169 -0.91 -17.50 0.70
N VAL A 170 -1.77 -16.87 -0.04
CA VAL A 170 -1.81 -15.41 -0.19
C VAL A 170 -2.69 -14.82 0.90
N ARG A 171 -2.18 -13.88 1.68
CA ARG A 171 -3.00 -13.09 2.59
C ARG A 171 -3.90 -12.17 1.78
N ARG A 172 -5.16 -12.57 1.57
CA ARG A 172 -6.18 -11.81 0.84
C ARG A 172 -7.25 -11.33 1.79
N LEU A 173 -7.61 -10.06 1.63
CA LEU A 173 -8.78 -9.46 2.26
C LEU A 173 -9.77 -9.11 1.15
N TYR A 174 -10.97 -9.66 1.21
CA TYR A 174 -12.06 -9.29 0.33
C TYR A 174 -12.86 -8.17 0.96
N TRP A 175 -13.08 -7.12 0.19
CA TRP A 175 -13.84 -5.95 0.60
C TRP A 175 -15.14 -5.89 -0.20
N GLU A 176 -16.26 -6.17 0.47
CA GLU A 176 -17.59 -6.10 -0.14
C GLU A 176 -18.01 -4.65 -0.37
N VAL A 177 -18.58 -4.38 -1.57
CA VAL A 177 -18.98 -3.04 -2.02
C VAL A 177 -20.49 -2.95 -2.18
#